data_2623eed2d5b06fd1368d878db2d81d9a
#
_entry.id   2623eed2d5b06fd1368d878db2d81d9a
#
_cell.length_a   1.000
_cell.length_b   1.000
_cell.length_c   1.000
_cell.angle_alpha   90.00
_cell.angle_beta   90.00
_cell.angle_gamma   90.00
#
_symmetry.space_group_name_H-M   'P 1'
#
loop_
_entity.id
_entity.type
_entity.pdbx_description
1 polymer ?
#
loop_
_entity_poly.entity_id
_entity_poly.type
_entity_poly.pdbx_seq_one_letter_code
_entity_poly.pdbx_strand_id
1 'polypeptide(L)'
;MDRRHVMIGGAAVALAPSLAAAGDKAMYGLIGQMKAAPGKRDELVAILREGTGAMPGCLSYILALDPADADAIWITEVWTDKESHAGSLKLPAVQAAIAKARPIIAGFGHRFETTPVGGVGL
;
A
#
# COMPACT_ATOMS: atom_id res chain seq x y z
N MET A 1 -3.51 32.59 -6.79
CA MET A 1 -2.73 32.77 -6.66
C MET A 1 -2.21 32.49 -6.43
N ASP A 2 -2.52 32.79 -6.61
CA ASP A 2 -1.56 32.88 -6.60
C ASP A 2 -1.11 32.52 -6.34
N ARG A 3 -1.54 32.87 -6.45
CA ARG A 3 -0.61 32.80 -6.62
C ARG A 3 0.03 32.68 -6.27
N ARG A 4 -0.20 33.13 -6.38
CA ARG A 4 0.96 33.20 -6.49
C ARG A 4 1.60 32.90 -5.84
N HIS A 5 1.38 33.12 -5.92
CA HIS A 5 2.64 33.00 -5.67
C HIS A 5 3.30 32.58 -5.18
N VAL A 6 3.17 32.87 -5.25
CA VAL A 6 4.26 32.81 -5.10
C VAL A 6 5.04 32.54 -4.78
N MET A 7 5.21 32.82 -4.78
CA MET A 7 6.37 32.72 -4.83
C MET A 7 7.10 32.69 -4.24
N ILE A 8 6.89 32.81 -3.96
CA ILE A 8 7.91 32.77 -3.68
C ILE A 8 8.74 32.47 -3.50
N GLY A 9 8.81 32.62 -3.39
CA GLY A 9 9.87 32.41 -3.33
C GLY A 9 10.53 31.72 -3.53
N GLY A 10 10.59 31.45 -3.85
CA GLY A 10 11.33 30.79 -4.31
C GLY A 10 11.94 30.01 -4.12
N ALA A 11 12.12 30.11 -4.07
CA ALA A 11 12.95 29.42 -4.07
C ALA A 11 12.79 28.29 -3.80
N ALA A 12 12.45 28.28 -3.29
CA ALA A 12 12.55 27.19 -2.91
C ALA A 12 12.32 26.20 -3.61
N VAL A 13 11.71 26.36 -4.20
CA VAL A 13 11.46 25.51 -4.90
C VAL A 13 12.33 24.76 -5.47
N ALA A 14 13.07 25.17 -5.71
CA ALA A 14 13.97 24.54 -6.42
C ALA A 14 14.40 23.30 -5.87
N LEU A 15 14.28 23.14 -4.73
CA LEU A 15 14.71 22.00 -4.22
C LEU A 15 13.99 20.86 -4.59
N ALA A 16 12.76 20.98 -4.68
CA ALA A 16 11.91 19.89 -4.95
C ALA A 16 12.26 19.18 -6.19
N PRO A 17 12.55 19.85 -7.22
CA PRO A 17 12.83 19.16 -8.43
C PRO A 17 14.01 18.27 -8.30
N SER A 18 14.92 18.67 -7.52
CA SER A 18 16.11 17.88 -7.48
C SER A 18 15.85 16.51 -6.93
N LEU A 19 14.88 16.39 -6.11
CA LEU A 19 14.58 15.13 -5.58
C LEU A 19 14.11 14.23 -6.62
N ALA A 20 13.17 14.68 -7.33
CA ALA A 20 12.60 13.86 -8.35
C ALA A 20 13.62 13.62 -9.39
N ALA A 21 14.39 14.61 -9.64
CA ALA A 21 15.31 14.49 -10.71
C ALA A 21 16.41 13.52 -10.43
N ALA A 22 16.58 13.15 -9.27
CA ALA A 22 17.62 12.21 -8.99
C ALA A 22 17.47 10.91 -9.75
N GLY A 23 16.41 10.77 -10.47
CA GLY A 23 16.21 9.57 -11.24
C GLY A 23 15.75 8.41 -10.39
N ASP A 24 15.59 8.66 -9.15
CA ASP A 24 15.10 7.63 -8.28
C ASP A 24 13.68 7.28 -8.63
N LYS A 25 13.34 6.06 -8.47
CA LYS A 25 11.98 5.64 -8.69
C LYS A 25 11.11 6.21 -7.60
N ALA A 26 9.92 6.61 -7.97
CA ALA A 26 8.95 7.06 -7.00
C ALA A 26 8.48 5.90 -6.15
N MET A 27 8.17 6.17 -4.90
CA MET A 27 7.52 5.20 -4.06
C MET A 27 6.15 4.84 -4.65
N TYR A 28 5.68 3.66 -4.33
CA TYR A 28 4.41 3.16 -4.84
C TYR A 28 3.50 2.84 -3.66
N GLY A 29 2.28 3.33 -3.69
CA GLY A 29 1.32 3.07 -2.64
C GLY A 29 0.06 2.42 -3.16
N LEU A 30 -0.54 1.59 -2.33
CA LEU A 30 -1.82 0.97 -2.60
C LEU A 30 -2.70 1.07 -1.38
N ILE A 31 -3.96 1.40 -1.61
CA ILE A 31 -4.98 1.36 -0.57
C ILE A 31 -6.10 0.51 -1.14
N GLY A 32 -6.37 -0.62 -0.50
CA GLY A 32 -7.37 -1.54 -1.02
C GLY A 32 -8.29 -2.09 0.03
N GLN A 33 -9.52 -2.34 -0.36
CA GLN A 33 -10.52 -2.97 0.49
C GLN A 33 -10.74 -4.40 0.00
N MET A 34 -10.75 -5.34 0.93
CA MET A 34 -10.98 -6.75 0.62
C MET A 34 -12.09 -7.24 1.51
N LYS A 35 -12.99 -8.04 0.98
CA LYS A 35 -14.11 -8.59 1.74
C LYS A 35 -13.93 -10.07 1.92
N ALA A 36 -14.04 -10.51 3.16
CA ALA A 36 -14.03 -11.93 3.50
C ALA A 36 -15.44 -12.50 3.38
N ALA A 37 -15.52 -13.80 3.23
CA ALA A 37 -16.79 -14.50 3.38
C ALA A 37 -17.33 -14.23 4.79
N PRO A 38 -18.66 -14.30 4.98
CA PRO A 38 -19.25 -13.98 6.28
C PRO A 38 -18.59 -14.74 7.43
N GLY A 39 -18.15 -13.99 8.43
CA GLY A 39 -17.51 -14.56 9.62
C GLY A 39 -16.07 -14.98 9.45
N LYS A 40 -15.45 -14.73 8.28
CA LYS A 40 -14.09 -15.19 8.00
C LYS A 40 -13.05 -14.08 8.04
N ARG A 41 -13.42 -12.87 8.46
CA ARG A 41 -12.49 -11.73 8.44
C ARG A 41 -11.26 -11.98 9.31
N ASP A 42 -11.43 -12.50 10.52
CA ASP A 42 -10.29 -12.73 11.42
C ASP A 42 -9.34 -13.77 10.84
N GLU A 43 -9.87 -14.81 10.23
CA GLU A 43 -9.05 -15.82 9.57
C GLU A 43 -8.29 -15.22 8.40
N LEU A 44 -8.93 -14.38 7.61
CA LEU A 44 -8.28 -13.71 6.49
C LEU A 44 -7.14 -12.81 6.97
N VAL A 45 -7.37 -12.05 8.04
CA VAL A 45 -6.34 -11.19 8.61
C VAL A 45 -5.14 -12.02 9.06
N ALA A 46 -5.39 -13.14 9.73
CA ALA A 46 -4.31 -13.99 10.20
C ALA A 46 -3.46 -14.54 9.05
N ILE A 47 -4.11 -14.97 7.98
CA ILE A 47 -3.41 -15.48 6.79
C ILE A 47 -2.53 -14.39 6.19
N LEU A 48 -3.07 -13.18 6.05
CA LEU A 48 -2.33 -12.09 5.43
C LEU A 48 -1.18 -11.63 6.32
N ARG A 49 -1.38 -11.57 7.64
CA ARG A 49 -0.30 -11.19 8.55
C ARG A 49 0.86 -12.16 8.46
N GLU A 50 0.57 -13.43 8.36
CA GLU A 50 1.61 -14.44 8.28
C GLU A 50 2.36 -14.37 6.95
N GLY A 51 1.63 -14.18 5.86
CA GLY A 51 2.22 -14.22 4.52
C GLY A 51 2.96 -12.95 4.10
N THR A 52 2.73 -11.84 4.78
CA THR A 52 3.28 -10.55 4.36
C THR A 52 4.30 -9.97 5.33
N GLY A 53 4.88 -10.80 6.19
CA GLY A 53 5.80 -10.32 7.21
C GLY A 53 7.17 -9.92 6.68
N ALA A 54 7.58 -10.44 5.55
CA ALA A 54 8.91 -10.17 5.00
C ALA A 54 8.84 -10.08 3.49
N MET A 55 8.72 -8.86 2.98
CA MET A 55 8.63 -8.61 1.55
C MET A 55 9.66 -7.54 1.16
N PRO A 56 10.67 -7.90 0.35
CA PRO A 56 11.70 -6.93 -0.05
C PRO A 56 11.09 -5.71 -0.73
N GLY A 57 11.52 -4.53 -0.32
CA GLY A 57 11.02 -3.28 -0.87
C GLY A 57 9.73 -2.78 -0.26
N CYS A 58 9.13 -3.54 0.64
CA CYS A 58 7.94 -3.10 1.35
C CYS A 58 8.34 -2.21 2.52
N LEU A 59 7.90 -0.96 2.49
CA LEU A 59 8.20 -0.01 3.54
C LEU A 59 7.13 -0.01 4.62
N SER A 60 5.90 -0.31 4.26
CA SER A 60 4.78 -0.33 5.21
C SER A 60 3.67 -1.20 4.64
N TYR A 61 3.06 -2.01 5.48
CA TYR A 61 1.94 -2.86 5.10
C TYR A 61 1.01 -2.95 6.30
N ILE A 62 -0.12 -2.28 6.22
CA ILE A 62 -1.03 -2.16 7.35
C ILE A 62 -2.35 -2.83 7.02
N LEU A 63 -2.75 -3.75 7.89
CA LEU A 63 -4.05 -4.39 7.82
C LEU A 63 -4.95 -3.74 8.86
N ALA A 64 -6.11 -3.27 8.45
CA ALA A 64 -7.05 -2.60 9.35
C ALA A 64 -8.46 -3.15 9.13
N LEU A 65 -9.21 -3.26 10.20
CA LEU A 65 -10.60 -3.69 10.11
C LEU A 65 -11.45 -2.52 9.69
N ASP A 66 -12.38 -2.77 8.77
CA ASP A 66 -13.35 -1.76 8.37
C ASP A 66 -14.38 -1.62 9.49
N PRO A 67 -14.55 -0.42 10.08
CA PRO A 67 -15.49 -0.27 11.18
C PRO A 67 -16.95 -0.31 10.73
N ALA A 68 -17.21 -0.16 9.45
CA ALA A 68 -18.56 -0.12 8.92
C ALA A 68 -19.01 -1.44 8.29
N ASP A 69 -18.10 -2.39 8.08
CA ASP A 69 -18.40 -3.66 7.45
C ASP A 69 -17.66 -4.77 8.20
N ALA A 70 -18.42 -5.63 8.87
CA ALA A 70 -17.85 -6.67 9.71
C ALA A 70 -17.01 -7.70 8.96
N ASP A 71 -17.13 -7.77 7.66
CA ASP A 71 -16.42 -8.74 6.84
C ASP A 71 -15.33 -8.09 5.98
N ALA A 72 -15.16 -6.78 6.08
CA ALA A 72 -14.19 -6.07 5.23
C ALA A 72 -12.93 -5.66 5.99
N ILE A 73 -11.83 -5.64 5.26
CA ILE A 73 -10.56 -5.11 5.76
C ILE A 73 -10.02 -4.09 4.76
N TRP A 74 -9.17 -3.20 5.27
CA TRP A 74 -8.43 -2.27 4.44
C TRP A 74 -6.95 -2.60 4.53
N ILE A 75 -6.28 -2.57 3.40
CA ILE A 75 -4.84 -2.83 3.33
C ILE A 75 -4.20 -1.58 2.76
N THR A 76 -3.26 -1.01 3.50
CA THR A 76 -2.51 0.15 3.05
C THR A 76 -1.06 -0.23 2.91
N GLU A 77 -0.51 -0.07 1.72
CA GLU A 77 0.84 -0.52 1.40
C GLU A 77 1.67 0.63 0.87
N VAL A 78 2.94 0.67 1.26
CA VAL A 78 3.92 1.59 0.68
C VAL A 78 5.15 0.79 0.32
N TRP A 79 5.62 0.97 -0.91
CA TRP A 79 6.73 0.23 -1.49
C TRP A 79 7.79 1.19 -2.01
N THR A 80 9.03 0.75 -2.07
CA THR A 80 10.12 1.56 -2.63
C THR A 80 9.84 1.90 -4.09
N ASP A 81 9.19 1.00 -4.81
CA ASP A 81 8.80 1.23 -6.20
C ASP A 81 7.72 0.21 -6.59
N LYS A 82 7.16 0.41 -7.76
CA LYS A 82 6.08 -0.46 -8.24
C LYS A 82 6.57 -1.87 -8.55
N GLU A 83 7.80 -1.99 -8.99
CA GLU A 83 8.37 -3.30 -9.32
C GLU A 83 8.52 -4.17 -8.09
N SER A 84 8.87 -3.59 -6.95
CA SER A 84 8.97 -4.34 -5.70
C SER A 84 7.62 -4.92 -5.31
N HIS A 85 6.55 -4.14 -5.46
CA HIS A 85 5.22 -4.64 -5.21
C HIS A 85 4.89 -5.81 -6.16
N ALA A 86 5.15 -5.63 -7.45
CA ALA A 86 4.88 -6.69 -8.42
C ALA A 86 5.68 -7.95 -8.09
N GLY A 87 6.93 -7.80 -7.69
CA GLY A 87 7.79 -8.92 -7.32
C GLY A 87 7.28 -9.66 -6.08
N SER A 88 6.62 -8.96 -5.17
CA SER A 88 6.11 -9.60 -3.96
C SER A 88 5.10 -10.70 -4.27
N LEU A 89 4.39 -10.57 -5.37
CA LEU A 89 3.39 -11.56 -5.74
C LEU A 89 4.01 -12.89 -6.16
N LYS A 90 5.32 -12.93 -6.35
CA LYS A 90 6.04 -14.16 -6.70
C LYS A 90 6.72 -14.80 -5.48
N LEU A 91 6.68 -14.16 -4.33
CA LEU A 91 7.30 -14.71 -3.13
C LEU A 91 6.53 -15.95 -2.67
N PRO A 92 7.22 -17.02 -2.28
CA PRO A 92 6.53 -18.25 -1.86
C PRO A 92 5.55 -18.02 -0.70
N ALA A 93 5.93 -17.22 0.30
CA ALA A 93 5.05 -16.96 1.43
C ALA A 93 3.80 -16.20 1.01
N VAL A 94 3.93 -15.26 0.09
CA VAL A 94 2.80 -14.50 -0.43
C VAL A 94 1.89 -15.40 -1.25
N GLN A 95 2.47 -16.25 -2.09
CA GLN A 95 1.68 -17.18 -2.89
C GLN A 95 0.95 -18.19 -2.01
N ALA A 96 1.58 -18.66 -0.95
CA ALA A 96 0.92 -19.55 0.00
C ALA A 96 -0.24 -18.86 0.70
N ALA A 97 -0.06 -17.60 1.07
CA ALA A 97 -1.13 -16.82 1.70
C ALA A 97 -2.29 -16.63 0.73
N ILE A 98 -2.00 -16.29 -0.53
CA ILE A 98 -3.03 -16.11 -1.54
C ILE A 98 -3.84 -17.41 -1.72
N ALA A 99 -3.15 -18.54 -1.77
CA ALA A 99 -3.82 -19.82 -1.93
C ALA A 99 -4.75 -20.13 -0.75
N LYS A 100 -4.31 -19.83 0.48
CA LYS A 100 -5.14 -20.04 1.65
C LYS A 100 -6.30 -19.06 1.72
N ALA A 101 -6.07 -17.83 1.31
CA ALA A 101 -7.08 -16.78 1.42
C ALA A 101 -8.16 -16.90 0.35
N ARG A 102 -7.80 -17.39 -0.83
CA ARG A 102 -8.75 -17.39 -1.96
C ARG A 102 -10.11 -17.99 -1.63
N PRO A 103 -10.22 -19.13 -0.94
CA PRO A 103 -11.54 -19.69 -0.64
C PRO A 103 -12.38 -18.83 0.31
N ILE A 104 -11.78 -17.95 1.07
CA ILE A 104 -12.50 -17.13 2.03
C ILE A 104 -12.59 -15.66 1.66
N ILE A 105 -12.12 -15.29 0.46
CA ILE A 105 -12.32 -13.95 -0.05
C ILE A 105 -13.63 -13.94 -0.83
N ALA A 106 -14.56 -13.08 -0.39
CA ALA A 106 -15.84 -12.92 -1.08
C ALA A 106 -15.76 -11.92 -2.21
N GLY A 107 -14.84 -10.96 -2.13
CA GLY A 107 -14.69 -9.97 -3.18
C GLY A 107 -13.75 -8.86 -2.78
N PHE A 108 -13.63 -7.89 -3.69
CA PHE A 108 -12.78 -6.72 -3.48
C PHE A 108 -13.66 -5.48 -3.60
N GLY A 109 -13.37 -4.48 -2.76
CA GLY A 109 -14.05 -3.21 -2.82
C GLY A 109 -13.20 -2.18 -3.52
N HIS A 110 -12.99 -1.05 -2.84
CA HIS A 110 -12.23 0.05 -3.43
C HIS A 110 -10.75 -0.30 -3.57
N ARG A 111 -10.11 0.31 -4.57
CA ARG A 111 -8.68 0.15 -4.77
C ARG A 111 -8.12 1.44 -5.36
N PHE A 112 -7.11 1.99 -4.71
CA PHE A 112 -6.48 3.23 -5.14
C PHE A 112 -4.97 3.05 -5.20
N GLU A 113 -4.35 3.58 -6.25
CA GLU A 113 -2.90 3.69 -6.32
C GLU A 113 -2.52 5.10 -5.92
N THR A 114 -1.43 5.25 -5.18
CA THR A 114 -0.94 6.54 -4.72
C THR A 114 0.56 6.64 -4.97
N THR A 115 1.07 7.85 -4.87
CA THR A 115 2.51 8.09 -4.89
C THR A 115 2.91 8.68 -3.55
N PRO A 116 3.33 7.85 -2.60
CA PRO A 116 3.77 8.36 -1.30
C PRO A 116 4.99 9.25 -1.45
N VAL A 117 5.06 10.29 -0.64
CA VAL A 117 6.17 11.23 -0.68
C VAL A 117 6.89 11.34 0.66
N GLY A 118 6.41 10.66 1.67
CA GLY A 118 7.01 10.67 3.00
C GLY A 118 5.97 10.53 4.08
N GLY A 119 6.42 10.63 5.32
CA GLY A 119 5.54 10.54 6.46
C GLY A 119 6.21 9.78 7.60
N VAL A 120 5.52 9.72 8.73
CA VAL A 120 6.04 9.01 9.89
C VAL A 120 6.13 7.52 9.55
N GLY A 121 7.29 6.94 9.79
CA GLY A 121 7.53 5.53 9.50
C GLY A 121 8.15 5.27 8.14
N LEU A 122 8.27 6.28 7.33
CA LEU A 122 8.83 6.12 5.98
C LEU A 122 10.20 6.77 5.84
#